data_b46aa730a04e9147644bff6afe9d7151
#
_entry.id   b46aa730a04e9147644bff6afe9d7151
#
_cell.length_a   1.000
_cell.length_b   1.000
_cell.length_c   1.000
_cell.angle_alpha   90.00
_cell.angle_beta   90.00
_cell.angle_gamma   90.00
#
_symmetry.space_group_name_H-M   'P 1'
#
loop_
_entity.id
_entity.type
_entity.pdbx_description
1 polymer ?
#
loop_
_entity_poly.entity_id
_entity_poly.type
_entity_poly.pdbx_seq_one_letter_code
_entity_poly.pdbx_strand_id
1 'polypeptide(L)'
;MSTFDTKRLEIFVETVNNGSITAAAELLGSTPSAASQQLRRLEQETGQPLLRRRSRGVVPTEAGMILAAHARKILNRMSAAQADLDDLSHGRRGSLVIGAFPTVASSFLPLVIERFSSQYPSVSLSIRSTRIDQLVSDLETGQTHLALLWDHPWRPLDIEGIRTEDLFSESFVVLASRHHRLAEASNVSMRELADESWVVRAEKHPVVEVLDRAATAAGFHPQIAMYANDYQEAQAMVSAGIGLALAPMSAVEATHPGVRVLSLGDAAPVRRIMVGQREERVYSPAEMAFRTTLIESVARRRNSGGITP
;
A
#
# COMPACT_ATOMS: atom_id res chain seq x y z
N MET A 1 27.57 10.12 26.52
CA MET A 1 26.35 9.86 25.73
C MET A 1 26.45 8.42 25.21
N SER A 2 25.55 7.55 25.64
CA SER A 2 25.48 6.19 25.07
C SER A 2 24.96 6.29 23.64
N THR A 3 25.79 5.96 22.65
CA THR A 3 25.38 5.93 21.26
C THR A 3 24.90 4.52 20.97
N PHE A 4 23.65 4.33 20.59
CA PHE A 4 23.11 3.04 20.23
C PHE A 4 23.88 2.45 19.04
N ASP A 5 24.26 1.19 19.14
CA ASP A 5 24.85 0.43 18.05
C ASP A 5 23.74 0.01 17.07
N THR A 6 23.90 0.38 15.82
CA THR A 6 22.90 0.13 14.76
C THR A 6 22.61 -1.35 14.56
N LYS A 7 23.61 -2.22 14.67
CA LYS A 7 23.45 -3.68 14.57
C LYS A 7 22.59 -4.24 15.71
N ARG A 8 22.68 -3.65 16.90
CA ARG A 8 21.82 -4.03 18.05
C ARG A 8 20.40 -3.57 17.84
N LEU A 9 20.20 -2.36 17.30
CA LEU A 9 18.87 -1.87 16.94
C LEU A 9 18.21 -2.73 15.88
N GLU A 10 18.95 -3.17 14.87
CA GLU A 10 18.47 -4.06 13.81
C GLU A 10 18.02 -5.42 14.38
N ILE A 11 18.86 -6.08 15.17
CA ILE A 11 18.51 -7.34 15.84
C ILE A 11 17.27 -7.15 16.74
N PHE A 12 17.18 -6.04 17.44
CA PHE A 12 16.04 -5.75 18.31
C PHE A 12 14.75 -5.56 17.53
N VAL A 13 14.77 -4.75 16.46
CA VAL A 13 13.59 -4.51 15.60
C VAL A 13 13.12 -5.80 14.96
N GLU A 14 14.03 -6.62 14.41
CA GLU A 14 13.68 -7.91 13.83
C GLU A 14 13.14 -8.90 14.87
N THR A 15 13.65 -8.86 16.10
CA THR A 15 13.11 -9.66 17.20
C THR A 15 11.68 -9.27 17.56
N VAL A 16 11.39 -7.96 17.56
CA VAL A 16 10.03 -7.45 17.83
C VAL A 16 9.07 -7.83 16.70
N ASN A 17 9.51 -7.69 15.45
CA ASN A 17 8.70 -7.99 14.26
C ASN A 17 8.29 -9.47 14.19
N ASN A 18 9.23 -10.37 14.49
CA ASN A 18 9.04 -11.82 14.38
C ASN A 18 8.54 -12.48 15.68
N GLY A 19 8.57 -11.76 16.81
CA GLY A 19 8.28 -12.33 18.12
C GLY A 19 9.24 -13.44 18.55
N SER A 20 10.41 -13.58 17.90
CA SER A 20 11.36 -14.65 18.07
C SER A 20 12.80 -14.19 17.85
N ILE A 21 13.66 -14.42 18.87
CA ILE A 21 15.10 -14.14 18.77
C ILE A 21 15.77 -15.07 17.75
N THR A 22 15.33 -16.32 17.67
CA THR A 22 15.88 -17.31 16.73
C THR A 22 15.58 -16.89 15.28
N ALA A 23 14.32 -16.54 14.97
CA ALA A 23 13.94 -16.11 13.64
C ALA A 23 14.67 -14.82 13.23
N ALA A 24 14.81 -13.84 14.14
CA ALA A 24 15.56 -12.63 13.90
C ALA A 24 17.05 -12.90 13.63
N ALA A 25 17.66 -13.81 14.38
CA ALA A 25 19.05 -14.21 14.20
C ALA A 25 19.28 -14.87 12.84
N GLU A 26 18.40 -15.76 12.41
CA GLU A 26 18.45 -16.44 11.11
C GLU A 26 18.34 -15.43 9.96
N LEU A 27 17.37 -14.50 10.02
CA LEU A 27 17.21 -13.45 9.02
C LEU A 27 18.45 -12.58 8.86
N LEU A 28 19.16 -12.30 9.95
CA LEU A 28 20.35 -11.43 9.95
C LEU A 28 21.68 -12.22 9.82
N GLY A 29 21.64 -13.50 9.46
CA GLY A 29 22.81 -14.35 9.33
C GLY A 29 23.66 -14.49 10.60
N SER A 30 22.99 -14.43 11.77
CA SER A 30 23.63 -14.49 13.10
C SER A 30 23.21 -15.77 13.86
N THR A 31 23.87 -16.04 14.98
CA THR A 31 23.44 -17.13 15.87
C THR A 31 22.48 -16.63 16.92
N PRO A 32 21.51 -17.46 17.39
CA PRO A 32 20.59 -17.07 18.46
C PRO A 32 21.31 -16.64 19.77
N SER A 33 22.46 -17.25 20.05
CA SER A 33 23.31 -16.89 21.21
C SER A 33 23.87 -15.47 21.06
N ALA A 34 24.44 -15.15 19.89
CA ALA A 34 24.98 -13.83 19.60
C ALA A 34 23.87 -12.77 19.62
N ALA A 35 22.73 -13.03 18.98
CA ALA A 35 21.57 -12.14 19.02
C ALA A 35 21.10 -11.88 20.46
N SER A 36 20.94 -12.93 21.28
CA SER A 36 20.58 -12.79 22.68
C SER A 36 21.59 -11.97 23.49
N GLN A 37 22.89 -12.08 23.18
CA GLN A 37 23.92 -11.27 23.83
C GLN A 37 23.81 -9.78 23.44
N GLN A 38 23.58 -9.49 22.15
CA GLN A 38 23.39 -8.12 21.66
C GLN A 38 22.14 -7.47 22.27
N LEU A 39 21.04 -8.20 22.36
CA LEU A 39 19.82 -7.72 23.01
C LEU A 39 20.04 -7.39 24.50
N ARG A 40 20.73 -8.26 25.23
CA ARG A 40 21.08 -7.98 26.64
C ARG A 40 21.95 -6.74 26.78
N ARG A 41 22.91 -6.53 25.88
CA ARG A 41 23.74 -5.31 25.87
C ARG A 41 22.89 -4.07 25.63
N LEU A 42 21.93 -4.13 24.69
CA LEU A 42 21.01 -3.03 24.43
C LEU A 42 20.13 -2.71 25.65
N GLU A 43 19.64 -3.71 26.38
CA GLU A 43 18.91 -3.52 27.64
C GLU A 43 19.78 -2.90 28.73
N GLN A 44 21.04 -3.28 28.81
CA GLN A 44 22.02 -2.65 29.75
C GLN A 44 22.29 -1.18 29.38
N GLU A 45 22.41 -0.85 28.10
CA GLU A 45 22.62 0.52 27.61
C GLU A 45 21.43 1.43 27.86
N THR A 46 20.21 0.89 27.72
CA THR A 46 18.97 1.62 28.00
C THR A 46 18.62 1.67 29.48
N GLY A 47 19.23 0.82 30.29
CA GLY A 47 18.91 0.66 31.71
C GLY A 47 17.51 0.08 31.98
N GLN A 48 16.86 -0.48 30.96
CA GLN A 48 15.51 -1.00 31.05
C GLN A 48 15.34 -2.33 30.29
N PRO A 49 14.47 -3.25 30.78
CA PRO A 49 14.10 -4.42 30.01
C PRO A 49 13.27 -4.00 28.80
N LEU A 50 13.68 -4.42 27.60
CA LEU A 50 13.02 -4.10 26.33
C LEU A 50 12.11 -5.24 25.84
N LEU A 51 12.41 -6.50 26.27
CA LEU A 51 11.69 -7.70 25.87
C LEU A 51 11.20 -8.48 27.08
N ARG A 52 10.02 -9.08 26.98
CA ARG A 52 9.49 -10.04 27.93
C ARG A 52 9.35 -11.41 27.27
N ARG A 53 9.83 -12.46 27.95
CA ARG A 53 9.62 -13.85 27.52
C ARG A 53 8.17 -14.25 27.73
N ARG A 54 7.64 -15.00 26.80
CA ARG A 54 6.35 -15.70 26.89
C ARG A 54 6.54 -17.18 26.65
N SER A 55 5.51 -17.98 26.92
CA SER A 55 5.51 -19.43 26.66
C SER A 55 5.85 -19.77 25.20
N ARG A 56 5.53 -18.86 24.27
CA ARG A 56 5.92 -18.95 22.86
C ARG A 56 6.52 -17.61 22.44
N GLY A 57 7.88 -17.53 22.42
CA GLY A 57 8.61 -16.39 21.91
C GLY A 57 8.83 -15.23 22.90
N VAL A 58 8.94 -14.03 22.35
CA VAL A 58 9.18 -12.78 23.07
C VAL A 58 8.23 -11.68 22.60
N VAL A 59 7.90 -10.77 23.50
CA VAL A 59 7.11 -9.57 23.19
C VAL A 59 7.80 -8.34 23.76
N PRO A 60 7.68 -7.16 23.13
CA PRO A 60 8.26 -5.93 23.64
C PRO A 60 7.58 -5.50 24.94
N THR A 61 8.33 -4.85 25.81
CA THR A 61 7.83 -4.05 26.94
C THR A 61 7.33 -2.70 26.42
N GLU A 62 6.79 -1.84 27.28
CA GLU A 62 6.45 -0.47 26.92
C GLU A 62 7.69 0.28 26.45
N ALA A 63 8.82 0.22 27.19
CA ALA A 63 10.10 0.77 26.77
C ALA A 63 10.58 0.15 25.44
N GLY A 64 10.37 -1.16 25.26
CA GLY A 64 10.65 -1.84 24.00
C GLY A 64 9.81 -1.33 22.84
N MET A 65 8.53 -1.06 23.01
CA MET A 65 7.68 -0.48 21.98
C MET A 65 8.15 0.92 21.55
N ILE A 66 8.48 1.77 22.54
CA ILE A 66 9.01 3.11 22.29
C ILE A 66 10.33 3.03 21.50
N LEU A 67 11.29 2.22 22.00
CA LEU A 67 12.57 2.07 21.33
C LEU A 67 12.43 1.47 19.93
N ALA A 68 11.56 0.48 19.72
CA ALA A 68 11.33 -0.12 18.40
C ALA A 68 10.81 0.90 17.38
N ALA A 69 9.92 1.80 17.78
CA ALA A 69 9.43 2.88 16.92
C ALA A 69 10.57 3.82 16.48
N HIS A 70 11.41 4.26 17.40
CA HIS A 70 12.58 5.09 17.09
C HIS A 70 13.64 4.34 16.28
N ALA A 71 13.94 3.09 16.65
CA ALA A 71 14.93 2.27 15.97
C ALA A 71 14.59 2.03 14.50
N ARG A 72 13.31 1.74 14.17
CA ARG A 72 12.86 1.63 12.77
C ARG A 72 13.14 2.90 11.98
N LYS A 73 12.82 4.08 12.54
CA LYS A 73 13.09 5.37 11.87
C LYS A 73 14.57 5.59 11.60
N ILE A 74 15.43 5.29 12.58
CA ILE A 74 16.88 5.41 12.44
C ILE A 74 17.39 4.48 11.33
N LEU A 75 17.01 3.20 11.37
CA LEU A 75 17.44 2.20 10.38
C LEU A 75 16.92 2.54 8.97
N ASN A 76 15.68 2.98 8.84
CA ASN A 76 15.12 3.43 7.57
C ASN A 76 15.87 4.64 7.01
N ARG A 77 16.22 5.61 7.85
CA ARG A 77 17.03 6.78 7.44
C ARG A 77 18.44 6.40 6.99
N MET A 78 19.07 5.44 7.64
CA MET A 78 20.39 4.93 7.22
C MET A 78 20.29 4.20 5.87
N SER A 79 19.29 3.35 5.70
CA SER A 79 19.03 2.66 4.43
C SER A 79 18.76 3.67 3.30
N ALA A 80 17.98 4.70 3.57
CA ALA A 80 17.70 5.77 2.63
C ALA A 80 18.96 6.54 2.22
N ALA A 81 19.82 6.89 3.18
CA ALA A 81 21.08 7.57 2.90
C ALA A 81 22.02 6.70 2.03
N GLN A 82 22.08 5.39 2.30
CA GLN A 82 22.86 4.47 1.50
C GLN A 82 22.30 4.39 0.07
N ALA A 83 20.98 4.28 -0.10
CA ALA A 83 20.35 4.26 -1.42
C ALA A 83 20.63 5.54 -2.23
N ASP A 84 20.55 6.71 -1.59
CA ASP A 84 20.85 7.99 -2.24
C ASP A 84 22.33 8.09 -2.68
N LEU A 85 23.27 7.55 -1.89
CA LEU A 85 24.70 7.49 -2.26
C LEU A 85 24.95 6.49 -3.37
N ASP A 86 24.27 5.35 -3.36
CA ASP A 86 24.38 4.33 -4.40
C ASP A 86 23.86 4.85 -5.75
N ASP A 87 22.77 5.62 -5.76
CA ASP A 87 22.28 6.28 -6.97
C ASP A 87 23.29 7.27 -7.58
N LEU A 88 24.04 7.98 -6.73
CA LEU A 88 25.10 8.88 -7.18
C LEU A 88 26.32 8.10 -7.74
N SER A 89 26.74 7.04 -7.04
CA SER A 89 27.98 6.31 -7.35
C SER A 89 27.86 5.47 -8.62
N HIS A 90 26.68 4.89 -8.89
CA HIS A 90 26.44 4.05 -10.06
C HIS A 90 26.03 4.82 -11.32
N GLY A 91 26.09 6.16 -11.28
CA GLY A 91 25.69 7.00 -12.42
C GLY A 91 24.20 6.86 -12.78
N ARG A 92 23.38 6.39 -11.86
CA ARG A 92 21.93 6.16 -12.05
C ARG A 92 21.11 7.46 -12.15
N ARG A 93 21.73 8.58 -12.54
CA ARG A 93 21.03 9.85 -12.80
C ARG A 93 19.90 9.72 -13.85
N GLY A 94 19.85 8.59 -14.55
CA GLY A 94 18.81 8.23 -15.51
C GLY A 94 18.01 6.98 -15.12
N SER A 95 18.01 6.53 -13.86
CA SER A 95 17.14 5.44 -13.42
C SER A 95 16.09 5.93 -12.40
N LEU A 96 14.87 5.41 -12.50
CA LEU A 96 13.76 5.79 -11.65
C LEU A 96 12.98 4.55 -11.22
N VAL A 97 12.84 4.35 -9.91
CA VAL A 97 12.04 3.27 -9.33
C VAL A 97 10.73 3.84 -8.83
N ILE A 98 9.61 3.36 -9.37
CA ILE A 98 8.25 3.79 -9.02
C ILE A 98 7.53 2.67 -8.29
N GLY A 99 7.01 2.98 -7.12
CA GLY A 99 6.09 2.13 -6.39
C GLY A 99 4.64 2.35 -6.84
N ALA A 100 3.84 1.29 -6.94
CA ALA A 100 2.43 1.40 -7.25
C ALA A 100 1.63 0.25 -6.64
N PHE A 101 0.42 0.49 -6.22
CA PHE A 101 -0.49 -0.59 -5.84
C PHE A 101 -1.15 -1.23 -7.08
N PRO A 102 -1.56 -2.52 -7.02
CA PRO A 102 -1.91 -3.29 -8.22
C PRO A 102 -2.95 -2.65 -9.12
N THR A 103 -4.03 -2.07 -8.58
CA THR A 103 -5.12 -1.53 -9.42
C THR A 103 -4.68 -0.28 -10.19
N VAL A 104 -3.85 0.61 -9.62
CA VAL A 104 -3.32 1.75 -10.36
C VAL A 104 -2.21 1.33 -11.32
N ALA A 105 -1.43 0.30 -10.97
CA ALA A 105 -0.40 -0.25 -11.83
C ALA A 105 -0.97 -0.90 -13.10
N SER A 106 -2.18 -1.48 -13.04
CA SER A 106 -2.87 -2.08 -14.20
C SER A 106 -3.77 -1.12 -14.98
N SER A 107 -4.04 0.07 -14.46
CA SER A 107 -4.98 1.03 -15.07
C SER A 107 -4.30 2.32 -15.52
N PHE A 108 -4.02 3.22 -14.58
CA PHE A 108 -3.53 4.57 -14.86
C PHE A 108 -2.03 4.64 -15.18
N LEU A 109 -1.22 3.87 -14.47
CA LEU A 109 0.25 3.94 -14.58
C LEU A 109 0.80 3.61 -15.97
N PRO A 110 0.27 2.64 -16.75
CA PRO A 110 0.74 2.35 -18.11
C PRO A 110 0.68 3.58 -19.03
N LEU A 111 -0.37 4.38 -18.95
CA LEU A 111 -0.53 5.62 -19.71
C LEU A 111 0.56 6.64 -19.37
N VAL A 112 0.90 6.76 -18.08
CA VAL A 112 1.96 7.66 -17.61
C VAL A 112 3.33 7.17 -18.08
N ILE A 113 3.59 5.86 -18.01
CA ILE A 113 4.86 5.24 -18.45
C ILE A 113 5.07 5.44 -19.94
N GLU A 114 4.08 5.16 -20.78
CA GLU A 114 4.15 5.34 -22.23
C GLU A 114 4.54 6.78 -22.56
N ARG A 115 3.86 7.73 -21.96
CA ARG A 115 4.12 9.16 -22.19
C ARG A 115 5.51 9.57 -21.68
N PHE A 116 5.88 9.17 -20.47
CA PHE A 116 7.18 9.48 -19.91
C PHE A 116 8.32 8.89 -20.74
N SER A 117 8.23 7.61 -21.11
CA SER A 117 9.27 6.93 -21.89
C SER A 117 9.44 7.53 -23.29
N SER A 118 8.37 8.05 -23.91
CA SER A 118 8.47 8.73 -25.19
C SER A 118 9.19 10.09 -25.09
N GLN A 119 9.04 10.80 -23.97
CA GLN A 119 9.66 12.10 -23.72
C GLN A 119 11.09 11.98 -23.17
N TYR A 120 11.37 10.94 -22.40
CA TYR A 120 12.64 10.71 -21.70
C TYR A 120 13.20 9.31 -21.97
N PRO A 121 13.54 8.94 -23.23
CA PRO A 121 13.92 7.58 -23.61
C PRO A 121 15.24 7.11 -22.99
N SER A 122 16.06 8.03 -22.47
CA SER A 122 17.30 7.71 -21.77
C SER A 122 17.11 7.35 -20.29
N VAL A 123 15.92 7.55 -19.73
CA VAL A 123 15.63 7.22 -18.32
C VAL A 123 15.13 5.78 -18.22
N SER A 124 15.85 4.96 -17.46
CA SER A 124 15.42 3.59 -17.15
C SER A 124 14.36 3.61 -16.07
N LEU A 125 13.18 3.01 -16.34
CA LEU A 125 12.10 2.86 -15.36
C LEU A 125 12.09 1.44 -14.79
N SER A 126 11.92 1.36 -13.47
CA SER A 126 11.60 0.13 -12.75
C SER A 126 10.32 0.32 -11.94
N ILE A 127 9.39 -0.63 -12.05
CA ILE A 127 8.11 -0.54 -11.36
C ILE A 127 8.03 -1.63 -10.29
N ARG A 128 7.71 -1.23 -9.07
CA ARG A 128 7.42 -2.13 -7.95
C ARG A 128 5.92 -2.10 -7.67
N SER A 129 5.23 -3.20 -7.99
CA SER A 129 3.80 -3.34 -7.68
C SER A 129 3.64 -4.16 -6.41
N THR A 130 3.13 -3.52 -5.35
CA THR A 130 2.95 -4.17 -4.05
C THR A 130 1.85 -3.48 -3.22
N ARG A 131 1.66 -3.92 -1.97
CA ARG A 131 0.65 -3.38 -1.05
C ARG A 131 1.11 -2.04 -0.48
N ILE A 132 0.15 -1.27 0.05
CA ILE A 132 0.39 0.09 0.55
C ILE A 132 1.43 0.14 1.68
N ASP A 133 1.37 -0.80 2.62
CA ASP A 133 2.32 -0.91 3.73
C ASP A 133 3.77 -1.11 3.24
N GLN A 134 3.95 -1.96 2.22
CA GLN A 134 5.26 -2.16 1.61
C GLN A 134 5.70 -0.96 0.77
N LEU A 135 4.78 -0.28 0.06
CA LEU A 135 5.09 0.94 -0.69
C LEU A 135 5.60 2.05 0.22
N VAL A 136 4.99 2.20 1.40
CA VAL A 136 5.42 3.14 2.42
C VAL A 136 6.83 2.78 2.92
N SER A 137 7.06 1.52 3.27
CA SER A 137 8.38 1.03 3.69
C SER A 137 9.44 1.21 2.60
N ASP A 138 9.11 0.94 1.34
CA ASP A 138 10.02 1.13 0.20
C ASP A 138 10.38 2.61 -0.01
N LEU A 139 9.46 3.54 0.23
CA LEU A 139 9.75 4.98 0.24
C LEU A 139 10.66 5.37 1.40
N GLU A 140 10.34 4.95 2.62
CA GLU A 140 11.11 5.27 3.82
C GLU A 140 12.56 4.79 3.74
N THR A 141 12.78 3.60 3.16
CA THR A 141 14.10 2.98 3.00
C THR A 141 14.84 3.41 1.74
N GLY A 142 14.20 4.17 0.84
CA GLY A 142 14.79 4.60 -0.43
C GLY A 142 14.79 3.55 -1.54
N GLN A 143 14.08 2.44 -1.36
CA GLN A 143 13.90 1.41 -2.39
C GLN A 143 13.06 1.90 -3.57
N THR A 144 12.20 2.92 -3.35
CA THR A 144 11.47 3.63 -4.39
C THR A 144 11.66 5.13 -4.25
N HIS A 145 11.65 5.82 -5.39
CA HIS A 145 11.80 7.27 -5.47
C HIS A 145 10.47 8.00 -5.31
N LEU A 146 9.43 7.47 -5.98
CA LEU A 146 8.04 7.90 -5.87
C LEU A 146 7.17 6.67 -5.67
N ALA A 147 6.05 6.82 -4.97
CA ALA A 147 5.04 5.78 -4.91
C ALA A 147 3.64 6.36 -5.11
N LEU A 148 2.83 5.66 -5.90
CA LEU A 148 1.39 5.90 -5.94
C LEU A 148 0.77 5.22 -4.72
N LEU A 149 0.15 6.04 -3.89
CA LEU A 149 -0.48 5.66 -2.63
C LEU A 149 -1.98 5.94 -2.72
N TRP A 150 -2.73 5.45 -1.77
CA TRP A 150 -4.14 5.76 -1.64
C TRP A 150 -4.58 5.74 -0.19
N ASP A 151 -5.64 6.49 0.09
CA ASP A 151 -6.32 6.47 1.36
C ASP A 151 -7.84 6.65 1.18
N HIS A 152 -8.52 6.73 2.30
CA HIS A 152 -9.93 7.08 2.35
C HIS A 152 -10.14 8.36 3.15
N PRO A 153 -11.15 9.19 2.82
CA PRO A 153 -11.43 10.43 3.55
C PRO A 153 -11.60 10.25 5.07
N TRP A 154 -12.09 9.08 5.49
CA TRP A 154 -12.26 8.77 6.93
C TRP A 154 -11.01 8.20 7.60
N ARG A 155 -9.97 7.87 6.83
CA ARG A 155 -8.69 7.32 7.30
C ARG A 155 -7.56 7.85 6.43
N PRO A 156 -7.25 9.16 6.56
CA PRO A 156 -6.19 9.78 5.79
C PRO A 156 -4.83 9.14 6.11
N LEU A 157 -4.01 9.02 5.08
CA LEU A 157 -2.65 8.51 5.18
C LEU A 157 -1.75 9.68 5.60
N ASP A 158 -1.25 9.63 6.83
CA ASP A 158 -0.25 10.57 7.35
C ASP A 158 1.01 9.78 7.71
N ILE A 159 2.11 10.06 6.99
CA ILE A 159 3.37 9.32 7.15
C ILE A 159 4.47 10.34 7.39
N GLU A 160 5.06 10.29 8.57
CA GLU A 160 6.17 11.18 8.94
C GLU A 160 7.35 11.06 7.96
N GLY A 161 7.78 12.20 7.41
CA GLY A 161 8.88 12.28 6.46
C GLY A 161 8.56 11.86 5.02
N ILE A 162 7.28 11.62 4.72
CA ILE A 162 6.77 11.40 3.36
C ILE A 162 5.78 12.52 3.03
N ARG A 163 6.12 13.31 2.02
CA ARG A 163 5.18 14.28 1.44
C ARG A 163 4.24 13.55 0.49
N THR A 164 2.95 13.75 0.66
CA THR A 164 1.93 13.28 -0.28
C THR A 164 1.28 14.44 -1.02
N GLU A 165 0.92 14.22 -2.27
CA GLU A 165 0.18 15.15 -3.11
C GLU A 165 -0.97 14.42 -3.78
N ASP A 166 -2.18 14.96 -3.62
CA ASP A 166 -3.39 14.38 -4.20
C ASP A 166 -3.35 14.46 -5.73
N LEU A 167 -3.67 13.35 -6.38
CA LEU A 167 -3.75 13.25 -7.83
C LEU A 167 -5.21 13.26 -8.30
N PHE A 168 -5.99 12.34 -7.81
CA PHE A 168 -7.41 12.22 -8.11
C PHE A 168 -8.13 11.34 -7.09
N SER A 169 -9.46 11.41 -7.12
CA SER A 169 -10.33 10.48 -6.39
C SER A 169 -10.99 9.52 -7.36
N GLU A 170 -11.28 8.32 -6.91
CA GLU A 170 -12.09 7.35 -7.64
C GLU A 170 -13.17 6.73 -6.75
N SER A 171 -14.33 6.49 -7.34
CA SER A 171 -15.46 5.87 -6.67
C SER A 171 -15.33 4.36 -6.68
N PHE A 172 -15.96 3.72 -5.71
CA PHE A 172 -16.23 2.30 -5.74
C PHE A 172 -17.52 2.01 -6.50
N VAL A 173 -17.53 0.84 -7.12
CA VAL A 173 -18.67 0.30 -7.88
C VAL A 173 -18.99 -1.10 -7.38
N VAL A 174 -20.20 -1.56 -7.64
CA VAL A 174 -20.61 -2.93 -7.38
C VAL A 174 -20.48 -3.75 -8.66
N LEU A 175 -19.87 -4.91 -8.56
CA LEU A 175 -19.78 -5.89 -9.62
C LEU A 175 -20.87 -6.94 -9.41
N ALA A 176 -21.68 -7.21 -10.44
CA ALA A 176 -22.74 -8.19 -10.41
C ALA A 176 -22.62 -9.13 -11.62
N SER A 177 -23.12 -10.34 -11.51
CA SER A 177 -23.28 -11.21 -12.68
C SER A 177 -24.16 -10.53 -13.73
N ARG A 178 -23.88 -10.73 -15.01
CA ARG A 178 -24.74 -10.24 -16.10
C ARG A 178 -26.19 -10.80 -16.05
N HIS A 179 -26.41 -11.86 -15.27
CA HIS A 179 -27.70 -12.47 -15.04
C HIS A 179 -28.35 -12.04 -13.71
N HIS A 180 -27.71 -11.15 -12.99
CA HIS A 180 -28.23 -10.63 -11.72
C HIS A 180 -29.50 -9.79 -11.97
N ARG A 181 -30.46 -9.81 -11.02
CA ARG A 181 -31.73 -9.05 -11.11
C ARG A 181 -31.55 -7.55 -11.35
N LEU A 182 -30.43 -6.97 -10.90
CA LEU A 182 -30.08 -5.55 -11.07
C LEU A 182 -29.09 -5.30 -12.21
N ALA A 183 -28.76 -6.30 -13.07
CA ALA A 183 -27.74 -6.18 -14.09
C ALA A 183 -27.97 -5.04 -15.11
N GLU A 184 -29.23 -4.66 -15.33
CA GLU A 184 -29.60 -3.58 -16.25
C GLU A 184 -29.85 -2.23 -15.52
N ALA A 185 -29.68 -2.18 -14.20
CA ALA A 185 -29.82 -0.95 -13.43
C ALA A 185 -28.63 -0.02 -13.66
N SER A 186 -28.87 1.24 -13.94
CA SER A 186 -27.80 2.26 -14.09
C SER A 186 -27.20 2.66 -12.75
N ASN A 187 -28.03 2.70 -11.69
CA ASN A 187 -27.66 2.99 -10.31
C ASN A 187 -28.35 2.04 -9.36
N VAL A 188 -27.66 1.68 -8.29
CA VAL A 188 -28.20 0.85 -7.20
C VAL A 188 -27.86 1.50 -5.86
N SER A 189 -28.71 1.32 -4.86
CA SER A 189 -28.39 1.69 -3.48
C SER A 189 -27.85 0.48 -2.73
N MET A 190 -26.98 0.72 -1.75
CA MET A 190 -26.49 -0.36 -0.87
C MET A 190 -27.64 -1.09 -0.16
N ARG A 191 -28.75 -0.40 0.15
CA ARG A 191 -29.93 -1.01 0.79
C ARG A 191 -30.58 -2.09 -0.09
N GLU A 192 -30.61 -1.92 -1.42
CA GLU A 192 -31.16 -2.91 -2.35
C GLU A 192 -30.32 -4.20 -2.43
N LEU A 193 -29.09 -4.15 -1.86
CA LEU A 193 -28.11 -5.23 -1.86
C LEU A 193 -28.02 -5.93 -0.49
N ALA A 194 -28.92 -5.66 0.43
CA ALA A 194 -28.85 -6.13 1.82
C ALA A 194 -28.90 -7.67 1.94
N ASP A 195 -29.62 -8.33 1.05
CA ASP A 195 -29.81 -9.79 1.07
C ASP A 195 -28.80 -10.53 0.16
N GLU A 196 -27.85 -9.80 -0.44
CA GLU A 196 -26.89 -10.36 -1.37
C GLU A 196 -25.66 -10.90 -0.64
N SER A 197 -25.08 -11.95 -1.20
CA SER A 197 -23.78 -12.47 -0.78
C SER A 197 -22.64 -11.69 -1.44
N TRP A 198 -21.47 -11.63 -0.78
CA TRP A 198 -20.35 -10.83 -1.25
C TRP A 198 -19.09 -11.66 -1.47
N VAL A 199 -18.41 -11.40 -2.58
CA VAL A 199 -17.04 -11.83 -2.87
C VAL A 199 -16.12 -10.67 -2.55
N VAL A 200 -15.19 -10.84 -1.63
CA VAL A 200 -14.30 -9.78 -1.14
C VAL A 200 -12.86 -10.12 -1.43
N ARG A 201 -12.06 -9.11 -1.82
CA ARG A 201 -10.64 -9.30 -2.02
C ARG A 201 -9.93 -9.46 -0.67
N ALA A 202 -9.41 -10.66 -0.37
CA ALA A 202 -8.62 -11.03 0.80
C ALA A 202 -9.21 -10.58 2.16
N GLU A 203 -9.14 -11.43 3.17
CA GLU A 203 -9.76 -11.22 4.48
C GLU A 203 -9.25 -9.94 5.20
N LYS A 204 -7.97 -9.58 5.00
CA LYS A 204 -7.34 -8.40 5.62
C LYS A 204 -7.17 -7.22 4.65
N HIS A 205 -7.82 -7.28 3.48
CA HIS A 205 -7.73 -6.18 2.54
C HIS A 205 -8.62 -5.01 2.98
N PRO A 206 -8.19 -3.75 2.85
CA PRO A 206 -8.96 -2.58 3.28
C PRO A 206 -10.37 -2.46 2.66
N VAL A 207 -10.63 -3.10 1.52
CA VAL A 207 -11.97 -3.13 0.90
C VAL A 207 -13.02 -3.79 1.79
N VAL A 208 -12.61 -4.68 2.71
CA VAL A 208 -13.53 -5.28 3.71
C VAL A 208 -14.12 -4.19 4.58
N GLU A 209 -13.27 -3.29 5.10
CA GLU A 209 -13.70 -2.15 5.91
C GLU A 209 -14.60 -1.19 5.08
N VAL A 210 -14.25 -0.95 3.80
CA VAL A 210 -15.07 -0.11 2.90
C VAL A 210 -16.47 -0.69 2.74
N LEU A 211 -16.57 -2.00 2.48
CA LEU A 211 -17.85 -2.70 2.33
C LEU A 211 -18.64 -2.68 3.62
N ASP A 212 -18.00 -3.00 4.75
CA ASP A 212 -18.67 -3.03 6.07
C ASP A 212 -19.24 -1.65 6.44
N ARG A 213 -18.48 -0.59 6.22
CA ARG A 213 -18.94 0.79 6.47
C ARG A 213 -20.13 1.17 5.57
N ALA A 214 -20.05 0.84 4.26
CA ALA A 214 -21.13 1.14 3.32
C ALA A 214 -22.40 0.35 3.65
N ALA A 215 -22.28 -0.92 4.01
CA ALA A 215 -23.38 -1.80 4.41
C ALA A 215 -24.01 -1.33 5.75
N THR A 216 -23.17 -1.03 6.75
CA THR A 216 -23.64 -0.52 8.05
C THR A 216 -24.42 0.80 7.89
N ALA A 217 -23.92 1.72 7.05
CA ALA A 217 -24.62 2.96 6.75
C ALA A 217 -25.98 2.73 6.06
N ALA A 218 -26.13 1.63 5.33
CA ALA A 218 -27.37 1.19 4.70
C ALA A 218 -28.28 0.33 5.62
N GLY A 219 -27.81 -0.01 6.84
CA GLY A 219 -28.56 -0.71 7.86
C GLY A 219 -28.43 -2.24 7.83
N PHE A 220 -27.37 -2.81 7.24
CA PHE A 220 -27.14 -4.25 7.22
C PHE A 220 -25.67 -4.62 7.42
N HIS A 221 -25.38 -5.92 7.60
CA HIS A 221 -24.03 -6.49 7.62
C HIS A 221 -23.84 -7.39 6.41
N PRO A 222 -22.72 -7.25 5.66
CA PRO A 222 -22.52 -8.02 4.45
C PRO A 222 -22.25 -9.51 4.77
N GLN A 223 -22.89 -10.41 4.04
CA GLN A 223 -22.63 -11.84 4.11
C GLN A 223 -21.50 -12.21 3.15
N ILE A 224 -20.32 -12.56 3.67
CA ILE A 224 -19.16 -12.89 2.84
C ILE A 224 -19.26 -14.37 2.41
N ALA A 225 -19.43 -14.59 1.11
CA ALA A 225 -19.44 -15.92 0.51
C ALA A 225 -18.04 -16.42 0.16
N MET A 226 -17.12 -15.50 -0.21
CA MET A 226 -15.77 -15.87 -0.62
C MET A 226 -14.77 -14.73 -0.42
N TYR A 227 -13.54 -15.10 -0.08
CA TYR A 227 -12.36 -14.22 -0.14
C TYR A 227 -11.52 -14.57 -1.36
N ALA A 228 -11.42 -13.66 -2.32
CA ALA A 228 -10.62 -13.77 -3.54
C ALA A 228 -9.22 -13.18 -3.34
N ASN A 229 -8.21 -13.68 -4.05
CA ASN A 229 -6.84 -13.15 -3.96
C ASN A 229 -6.67 -11.77 -4.63
N ASP A 230 -7.41 -11.55 -5.72
CA ASP A 230 -7.39 -10.31 -6.50
C ASP A 230 -8.77 -10.00 -7.13
N TYR A 231 -8.85 -8.88 -7.84
CA TYR A 231 -10.09 -8.48 -8.50
C TYR A 231 -10.41 -9.27 -9.76
N GLN A 232 -9.47 -9.97 -10.39
CA GLN A 232 -9.73 -10.84 -11.54
C GLN A 232 -10.43 -12.11 -11.07
N GLU A 233 -9.92 -12.73 -9.99
CA GLU A 233 -10.59 -13.86 -9.35
C GLU A 233 -11.97 -13.46 -8.81
N ALA A 234 -12.09 -12.30 -8.17
CA ALA A 234 -13.39 -11.79 -7.70
C ALA A 234 -14.39 -11.65 -8.87
N GLN A 235 -13.98 -11.05 -9.98
CA GLN A 235 -14.83 -10.90 -11.17
C GLN A 235 -15.26 -12.27 -11.75
N ALA A 236 -14.35 -13.25 -11.79
CA ALA A 236 -14.69 -14.60 -12.26
C ALA A 236 -15.76 -15.25 -11.38
N MET A 237 -15.64 -15.14 -10.06
CA MET A 237 -16.63 -15.69 -9.11
C MET A 237 -17.96 -14.94 -9.15
N VAL A 238 -17.93 -13.61 -9.30
CA VAL A 238 -19.13 -12.79 -9.53
C VAL A 238 -19.83 -13.24 -10.81
N SER A 239 -19.09 -13.47 -11.89
CA SER A 239 -19.67 -13.94 -13.17
C SER A 239 -20.37 -15.29 -13.04
N ALA A 240 -19.89 -16.15 -12.14
CA ALA A 240 -20.48 -17.45 -11.82
C ALA A 240 -21.68 -17.35 -10.86
N GLY A 241 -22.01 -16.15 -10.36
CA GLY A 241 -23.18 -15.94 -9.49
C GLY A 241 -22.95 -16.26 -8.01
N ILE A 242 -21.67 -16.34 -7.54
CA ILE A 242 -21.36 -16.59 -6.12
C ILE A 242 -21.81 -15.43 -5.24
N GLY A 243 -21.83 -14.19 -5.77
CA GLY A 243 -22.24 -13.00 -5.06
C GLY A 243 -21.85 -11.74 -5.82
N LEU A 244 -21.97 -10.60 -5.15
CA LEU A 244 -21.53 -9.29 -5.63
C LEU A 244 -20.09 -9.02 -5.17
N ALA A 245 -19.42 -8.06 -5.79
CA ALA A 245 -18.15 -7.54 -5.24
C ALA A 245 -18.13 -6.01 -5.24
N LEU A 246 -17.52 -5.42 -4.21
CA LEU A 246 -17.23 -3.98 -4.17
C LEU A 246 -15.80 -3.78 -4.67
N ALA A 247 -15.62 -2.96 -5.70
CA ALA A 247 -14.34 -2.72 -6.34
C ALA A 247 -14.14 -1.24 -6.65
N PRO A 248 -12.90 -0.69 -6.58
CA PRO A 248 -12.64 0.65 -7.08
C PRO A 248 -12.71 0.66 -8.60
N MET A 249 -13.05 1.80 -9.19
CA MET A 249 -13.23 1.94 -10.64
C MET A 249 -11.98 1.49 -11.43
N SER A 250 -10.78 1.73 -10.93
CA SER A 250 -9.54 1.27 -11.57
C SER A 250 -9.36 -0.25 -11.63
N ALA A 251 -10.12 -1.01 -10.84
CA ALA A 251 -10.09 -2.48 -10.89
C ALA A 251 -10.97 -3.07 -12.00
N VAL A 252 -11.77 -2.24 -12.68
CA VAL A 252 -12.78 -2.67 -13.66
C VAL A 252 -12.49 -2.15 -15.09
N GLU A 253 -11.33 -1.56 -15.35
CA GLU A 253 -10.92 -1.17 -16.72
C GLU A 253 -10.90 -2.39 -17.67
N ALA A 254 -10.53 -3.55 -17.13
CA ALA A 254 -10.67 -4.84 -17.82
C ALA A 254 -11.77 -5.66 -17.11
N THR A 255 -13.01 -5.45 -17.53
CA THR A 255 -14.17 -6.15 -16.93
C THR A 255 -14.38 -7.50 -17.57
N HIS A 256 -14.60 -8.55 -16.76
CA HIS A 256 -14.95 -9.88 -17.23
C HIS A 256 -16.28 -9.84 -18.03
N PRO A 257 -16.42 -10.51 -19.20
CA PRO A 257 -17.61 -10.42 -20.04
C PRO A 257 -18.92 -10.83 -19.35
N GLY A 258 -18.84 -11.69 -18.34
CA GLY A 258 -19.97 -12.14 -17.52
C GLY A 258 -20.35 -11.20 -16.38
N VAL A 259 -19.67 -10.05 -16.24
CA VAL A 259 -19.87 -9.08 -15.14
C VAL A 259 -20.52 -7.81 -15.66
N ARG A 260 -21.36 -7.19 -14.84
CA ARG A 260 -21.89 -5.83 -14.98
C ARG A 260 -21.36 -4.96 -13.86
N VAL A 261 -21.04 -3.73 -14.21
CA VAL A 261 -20.59 -2.69 -13.27
C VAL A 261 -21.79 -1.83 -12.93
N LEU A 262 -22.17 -1.78 -11.66
CA LEU A 262 -23.31 -1.02 -11.16
C LEU A 262 -22.80 0.17 -10.35
N SER A 263 -23.30 1.34 -10.64
CA SER A 263 -22.99 2.57 -9.91
C SER A 263 -23.73 2.63 -8.58
N LEU A 264 -23.09 3.16 -7.55
CA LEU A 264 -23.71 3.53 -6.28
C LEU A 264 -24.11 5.02 -6.22
N GLY A 265 -23.96 5.75 -7.33
CA GLY A 265 -24.22 7.18 -7.41
C GLY A 265 -23.38 7.99 -6.42
N ASP A 266 -23.98 9.06 -5.86
CA ASP A 266 -23.31 9.96 -4.91
C ASP A 266 -23.00 9.30 -3.56
N ALA A 267 -23.64 8.17 -3.24
CA ALA A 267 -23.40 7.40 -2.03
C ALA A 267 -22.22 6.42 -2.17
N ALA A 268 -21.57 6.37 -3.33
CA ALA A 268 -20.42 5.50 -3.56
C ALA A 268 -19.27 5.83 -2.60
N PRO A 269 -18.69 4.83 -1.92
CA PRO A 269 -17.42 5.05 -1.23
C PRO A 269 -16.37 5.57 -2.22
N VAL A 270 -15.47 6.42 -1.72
CA VAL A 270 -14.37 6.94 -2.54
C VAL A 270 -13.03 6.66 -1.87
N ARG A 271 -11.98 6.57 -2.68
CA ARG A 271 -10.60 6.64 -2.22
C ARG A 271 -9.85 7.74 -2.96
N ARG A 272 -8.90 8.37 -2.27
CA ARG A 272 -8.01 9.37 -2.87
C ARG A 272 -6.75 8.66 -3.34
N ILE A 273 -6.29 8.99 -4.52
CA ILE A 273 -5.01 8.53 -5.07
C ILE A 273 -4.04 9.69 -5.00
N MET A 274 -2.86 9.44 -4.48
CA MET A 274 -1.83 10.43 -4.25
C MET A 274 -0.46 9.91 -4.69
N VAL A 275 0.46 10.82 -4.96
CA VAL A 275 1.88 10.49 -5.11
C VAL A 275 2.61 10.82 -3.82
N GLY A 276 3.40 9.88 -3.31
CA GLY A 276 4.25 10.03 -2.14
C GLY A 276 5.73 10.09 -2.52
N GLN A 277 6.48 10.95 -1.82
CA GLN A 277 7.94 11.11 -1.94
C GLN A 277 8.54 11.43 -0.57
N ARG A 278 9.80 11.07 -0.33
CA ARG A 278 10.52 11.49 0.89
C ARG A 278 10.71 13.00 0.92
N GLU A 279 10.45 13.64 2.06
CA GLU A 279 10.53 15.10 2.20
C GLU A 279 11.96 15.64 2.18
N GLU A 280 12.86 15.01 2.94
CA GLU A 280 14.22 15.50 3.18
C GLU A 280 15.22 15.00 2.14
N ARG A 281 14.96 15.33 0.86
CA ARG A 281 15.75 14.85 -0.25
C ARG A 281 15.79 15.85 -1.40
N VAL A 282 16.91 15.91 -2.10
CA VAL A 282 17.02 16.60 -3.38
C VAL A 282 16.52 15.67 -4.47
N TYR A 283 15.41 16.01 -5.12
CA TYR A 283 14.84 15.23 -6.20
C TYR A 283 15.69 15.32 -7.46
N SER A 284 15.91 14.20 -8.12
CA SER A 284 16.59 14.15 -9.40
C SER A 284 15.73 14.80 -10.51
N PRO A 285 16.35 15.25 -11.61
CA PRO A 285 15.60 15.74 -12.77
C PRO A 285 14.60 14.72 -13.32
N ALA A 286 14.93 13.41 -13.27
CA ALA A 286 14.06 12.33 -13.70
C ALA A 286 12.81 12.19 -12.81
N GLU A 287 12.97 12.33 -11.48
CA GLU A 287 11.85 12.31 -10.54
C GLU A 287 10.91 13.50 -10.77
N MET A 288 11.46 14.69 -10.93
CA MET A 288 10.66 15.89 -11.21
C MET A 288 9.90 15.77 -12.53
N ALA A 289 10.56 15.26 -13.58
CA ALA A 289 9.95 15.03 -14.87
C ALA A 289 8.82 13.99 -14.80
N PHE A 290 9.03 12.87 -14.10
CA PHE A 290 7.99 11.86 -13.93
C PHE A 290 6.79 12.39 -13.16
N ARG A 291 7.03 13.12 -12.06
CA ARG A 291 5.97 13.76 -11.29
C ARG A 291 5.15 14.73 -12.15
N THR A 292 5.81 15.55 -12.98
CA THR A 292 5.12 16.45 -13.93
C THR A 292 4.28 15.66 -14.92
N THR A 293 4.84 14.62 -15.54
CA THR A 293 4.11 13.74 -16.49
C THR A 293 2.90 13.07 -15.83
N LEU A 294 3.03 12.67 -14.56
CA LEU A 294 1.95 12.07 -13.77
C LEU A 294 0.78 13.08 -13.61
N ILE A 295 1.07 14.29 -13.13
CA ILE A 295 0.07 15.36 -12.93
C ILE A 295 -0.63 15.74 -14.24
N GLU A 296 0.12 15.90 -15.31
CA GLU A 296 -0.45 16.21 -16.64
C GLU A 296 -1.32 15.07 -17.19
N SER A 297 -0.97 13.81 -16.90
CA SER A 297 -1.76 12.65 -17.32
C SER A 297 -3.09 12.58 -16.57
N VAL A 298 -3.11 12.96 -15.29
CA VAL A 298 -4.34 13.14 -14.52
C VAL A 298 -5.24 14.21 -15.13
N ALA A 299 -4.68 15.39 -15.45
CA ALA A 299 -5.46 16.50 -16.03
C ALA A 299 -6.13 16.09 -17.36
N ARG A 300 -5.44 15.33 -18.20
CA ARG A 300 -6.00 14.83 -19.47
C ARG A 300 -7.10 13.80 -19.25
N ARG A 301 -6.93 12.88 -18.30
CA ARG A 301 -7.93 11.85 -17.98
C ARG A 301 -9.23 12.48 -17.42
N ARG A 302 -9.12 13.57 -16.67
CA ARG A 302 -10.28 14.38 -16.23
C ARG A 302 -11.05 14.95 -17.42
N ASN A 303 -10.36 15.49 -18.41
CA ASN A 303 -10.96 16.09 -19.58
C ASN A 303 -11.61 15.06 -20.53
N SER A 304 -11.21 13.79 -20.46
CA SER A 304 -11.82 12.68 -21.24
C SER A 304 -12.95 11.94 -20.51
N GLY A 305 -13.41 12.45 -19.35
CA GLY A 305 -14.57 11.89 -18.62
C GLY A 305 -14.27 10.63 -17.81
N GLY A 306 -13.01 10.28 -17.61
CA GLY A 306 -12.61 9.03 -16.93
C GLY A 306 -12.38 9.12 -15.41
N ILE A 307 -12.46 10.30 -14.79
CA ILE A 307 -12.23 10.50 -13.35
C ILE A 307 -13.08 11.67 -12.86
N THR A 308 -13.74 11.51 -11.72
CA THR A 308 -14.42 12.58 -10.98
C THR A 308 -13.40 13.44 -10.23
N PRO A 309 -13.62 14.76 -10.07
CA PRO A 309 -12.73 15.66 -9.36
C PRO A 309 -12.54 15.30 -7.88
#